data_09707d6d1061990ada395e3e7ed8c14c
#
_entry.id   09707d6d1061990ada395e3e7ed8c14c
#
_cell.length_a   1.000
_cell.length_b   1.000
_cell.length_c   1.000
_cell.angle_alpha   90.00
_cell.angle_beta   90.00
_cell.angle_gamma   90.00
#
_symmetry.space_group_name_H-M   'P 1'
#
loop_
_entity.id
_entity.type
_entity.pdbx_description
1 polymer ?
#
loop_
_entity_poly.entity_id
_entity_poly.type
_entity_poly.pdbx_seq_one_letter_code
_entity_poly.pdbx_strand_id
1 'polypeptide(L)'
;MRGFWRLASGVVALLIAASALAADPGKVLRIAFPVAETGFDPVKVSDLYSNTVNEAIFDTLLTYDYLARPAKLVPKTTDGMPEVSDGGRTYLIHLKRGIYFAPDPAFKGAKRELVAEDYVYTFKRFADPKNRSPYAFMIQGRVEGLDEATERAKKTGQFDYDAVIPGMVALDKYTLRFKLTKVDYLFPYTLAHAVFGAVAREVIEAYASDTNAHPVGTGPYMLKEWRRGARIVLEANPNYREEVWDFQPTEDPWDRDVVAAMKGKAIPQIGRVEISVIEESQSRWLAFNRKELDLLAVPATFVR
;
A
#
# COMPACT_ATOMS: atom_id res chain seq x y z
N MET A 1 -69.54 -28.67 -18.64
CA MET A 1 -68.83 -27.46 -19.18
C MET A 1 -67.49 -27.42 -18.44
N ARG A 2 -66.40 -27.53 -19.23
CA ARG A 2 -65.07 -27.88 -18.74
C ARG A 2 -64.25 -26.56 -18.57
N GLY A 3 -63.87 -26.24 -17.30
CA GLY A 3 -62.99 -25.09 -16.98
C GLY A 3 -61.52 -25.53 -16.97
N PHE A 4 -60.71 -24.92 -17.80
CA PHE A 4 -59.27 -25.10 -17.94
C PHE A 4 -58.56 -24.32 -16.82
N TRP A 5 -57.83 -25.01 -15.94
CA TRP A 5 -56.83 -24.40 -15.06
C TRP A 5 -55.51 -24.38 -15.79
N ARG A 6 -54.99 -23.16 -16.01
CA ARG A 6 -53.62 -22.95 -16.46
C ARG A 6 -52.75 -22.66 -15.22
N LEU A 7 -51.92 -23.64 -14.89
CA LEU A 7 -50.82 -23.47 -13.93
C LEU A 7 -49.70 -22.65 -14.60
N ALA A 8 -49.48 -21.46 -14.14
CA ALA A 8 -48.32 -20.67 -14.50
C ALA A 8 -47.16 -21.03 -13.53
N SER A 9 -46.24 -21.87 -14.03
CA SER A 9 -44.99 -22.15 -13.29
C SER A 9 -44.04 -20.99 -13.45
N GLY A 10 -43.95 -20.13 -12.42
CA GLY A 10 -42.92 -19.11 -12.33
C GLY A 10 -41.59 -19.73 -11.90
N VAL A 11 -40.65 -19.80 -12.84
CA VAL A 11 -39.26 -20.12 -12.53
C VAL A 11 -38.63 -18.88 -11.92
N VAL A 12 -38.46 -18.88 -10.60
CA VAL A 12 -37.63 -17.89 -9.89
C VAL A 12 -36.16 -18.31 -10.12
N ALA A 13 -35.50 -17.70 -11.07
CA ALA A 13 -34.05 -17.81 -11.22
C ALA A 13 -33.38 -17.04 -10.07
N LEU A 14 -32.91 -17.74 -9.05
CA LEU A 14 -32.04 -17.21 -8.02
C LEU A 14 -30.68 -16.92 -8.69
N LEU A 15 -30.44 -15.68 -9.07
CA LEU A 15 -29.10 -15.17 -9.38
C LEU A 15 -28.30 -15.14 -8.08
N ILE A 16 -27.59 -16.21 -7.79
CA ILE A 16 -26.49 -16.20 -6.81
C ILE A 16 -25.41 -15.33 -7.43
N ALA A 17 -25.38 -14.06 -7.08
CA ALA A 17 -24.22 -13.21 -7.28
C ALA A 17 -23.09 -13.83 -6.42
N ALA A 18 -22.29 -14.70 -6.99
CA ALA A 18 -21.02 -15.10 -6.44
C ALA A 18 -20.18 -13.82 -6.39
N SER A 19 -20.13 -13.17 -5.22
CA SER A 19 -19.11 -12.19 -4.93
C SER A 19 -17.78 -12.92 -5.14
N ALA A 20 -17.12 -12.63 -6.25
CA ALA A 20 -15.76 -13.11 -6.49
C ALA A 20 -14.90 -12.48 -5.38
N LEU A 21 -14.68 -13.21 -4.30
CA LEU A 21 -13.66 -12.88 -3.32
C LEU A 21 -12.34 -12.89 -4.11
N ALA A 22 -11.70 -11.75 -4.25
CA ALA A 22 -10.44 -11.63 -4.96
C ALA A 22 -9.39 -12.57 -4.33
N ALA A 23 -9.41 -12.70 -3.00
CA ALA A 23 -8.51 -13.56 -2.24
C ALA A 23 -9.23 -14.84 -1.77
N ASP A 24 -8.58 -15.98 -1.95
CA ASP A 24 -9.03 -17.26 -1.40
C ASP A 24 -8.63 -17.33 0.09
N PRO A 25 -9.59 -17.29 1.03
CA PRO A 25 -9.29 -17.30 2.47
C PRO A 25 -8.63 -18.60 2.93
N GLY A 26 -8.75 -19.68 2.17
CA GLY A 26 -8.08 -20.97 2.43
C GLY A 26 -6.64 -21.01 1.98
N LYS A 27 -6.17 -20.06 1.15
CA LYS A 27 -4.78 -19.98 0.73
C LYS A 27 -3.94 -19.22 1.72
N VAL A 28 -2.94 -19.89 2.28
CA VAL A 28 -1.98 -19.32 3.22
C VAL A 28 -0.59 -19.37 2.60
N LEU A 29 0.12 -18.23 2.60
CA LEU A 29 1.54 -18.15 2.28
C LEU A 29 2.34 -18.05 3.58
N ARG A 30 3.26 -18.98 3.80
CA ARG A 30 4.13 -19.04 4.97
C ARG A 30 5.56 -18.72 4.56
N ILE A 31 6.12 -17.65 5.12
CA ILE A 31 7.49 -17.21 4.83
C ILE A 31 8.24 -16.92 6.13
N ALA A 32 9.56 -16.76 6.03
CA ALA A 32 10.37 -16.37 7.17
C ALA A 32 11.19 -15.12 6.88
N PHE A 33 11.28 -14.23 7.85
CA PHE A 33 12.23 -13.12 7.88
C PHE A 33 13.48 -13.53 8.67
N PRO A 34 14.68 -13.26 8.15
CA PRO A 34 15.94 -13.54 8.85
C PRO A 34 16.33 -12.49 9.89
N VAL A 35 15.61 -11.36 9.94
CA VAL A 35 15.84 -10.26 10.88
C VAL A 35 14.47 -9.75 11.32
N ALA A 36 14.36 -9.37 12.59
CA ALA A 36 13.15 -8.79 13.13
C ALA A 36 12.84 -7.43 12.50
N GLU A 37 11.57 -7.16 12.31
CA GLU A 37 11.00 -5.86 11.93
C GLU A 37 11.11 -4.86 13.09
N THR A 38 11.10 -3.55 12.76
CA THR A 38 11.15 -2.48 13.78
C THR A 38 9.79 -1.87 14.07
N GLY A 39 8.82 -2.04 13.17
CA GLY A 39 7.45 -1.51 13.27
C GLY A 39 6.83 -1.34 11.90
N PHE A 40 5.62 -0.72 11.85
CA PHE A 40 4.89 -0.59 10.59
C PHE A 40 4.36 0.83 10.32
N ASP A 41 4.83 1.83 11.06
CA ASP A 41 4.54 3.22 10.72
C ASP A 41 5.51 3.68 9.60
N PRO A 42 5.02 3.96 8.36
CA PRO A 42 5.89 4.26 7.22
C PRO A 42 6.84 5.44 7.45
N VAL A 43 6.46 6.40 8.29
CA VAL A 43 7.30 7.58 8.56
C VAL A 43 8.47 7.27 9.49
N LYS A 44 8.42 6.16 10.25
CA LYS A 44 9.38 5.83 11.31
C LYS A 44 10.35 4.70 10.96
N VAL A 45 10.00 3.83 10.01
CA VAL A 45 10.75 2.61 9.71
C VAL A 45 11.61 2.78 8.46
N SER A 46 12.77 2.09 8.42
CA SER A 46 13.67 2.11 7.26
C SER A 46 14.27 0.74 6.95
N ASP A 47 13.97 -0.27 7.75
CA ASP A 47 14.45 -1.62 7.50
C ASP A 47 13.64 -2.31 6.39
N LEU A 48 14.27 -3.26 5.71
CA LEU A 48 13.69 -3.97 4.58
C LEU A 48 12.41 -4.72 4.97
N TYR A 49 12.40 -5.38 6.13
CA TYR A 49 11.32 -6.28 6.52
C TYR A 49 10.06 -5.53 6.95
N SER A 50 10.22 -4.43 7.67
CA SER A 50 9.13 -3.48 7.96
C SER A 50 8.56 -2.91 6.67
N ASN A 51 9.41 -2.48 5.73
CA ASN A 51 8.97 -1.92 4.45
C ASN A 51 8.27 -2.96 3.57
N THR A 52 8.72 -4.23 3.56
CA THR A 52 8.04 -5.32 2.84
C THR A 52 6.58 -5.51 3.33
N VAL A 53 6.35 -5.41 4.63
CA VAL A 53 4.99 -5.47 5.20
C VAL A 53 4.21 -4.21 4.83
N ASN A 54 4.83 -3.04 4.92
CA ASN A 54 4.19 -1.76 4.57
C ASN A 54 3.75 -1.72 3.10
N GLU A 55 4.53 -2.27 2.17
CA GLU A 55 4.15 -2.37 0.75
C GLU A 55 2.88 -3.20 0.52
N ALA A 56 2.60 -4.16 1.39
CA ALA A 56 1.37 -4.94 1.33
C ALA A 56 0.15 -4.21 1.92
N ILE A 57 0.37 -3.23 2.82
CA ILE A 57 -0.68 -2.54 3.57
C ILE A 57 -1.01 -1.16 2.98
N PHE A 58 -0.01 -0.40 2.52
CA PHE A 58 -0.16 0.98 2.08
C PHE A 58 0.01 1.12 0.57
N ASP A 59 -0.91 1.83 -0.07
CA ASP A 59 -0.77 2.19 -1.48
C ASP A 59 -0.17 3.58 -1.65
N THR A 60 0.77 3.68 -2.58
CA THR A 60 1.38 4.91 -3.07
C THR A 60 0.57 5.53 -4.22
N LEU A 61 0.92 6.76 -4.62
CA LEU A 61 0.31 7.40 -5.80
C LEU A 61 0.65 6.65 -7.09
N LEU A 62 1.93 6.34 -7.28
CA LEU A 62 2.45 5.57 -8.41
C LEU A 62 3.10 4.29 -7.92
N THR A 63 3.34 3.35 -8.81
CA THR A 63 4.11 2.12 -8.53
C THR A 63 4.95 1.76 -9.74
N TYR A 64 5.74 0.69 -9.63
CA TYR A 64 6.50 0.15 -10.74
C TYR A 64 5.69 -0.91 -11.49
N ASP A 65 5.79 -0.90 -12.82
CA ASP A 65 5.34 -2.01 -13.63
C ASP A 65 6.14 -3.26 -13.26
N TYR A 66 5.45 -4.34 -12.93
CA TYR A 66 6.05 -5.55 -12.39
C TYR A 66 7.03 -6.22 -13.38
N LEU A 67 6.74 -6.16 -14.68
CA LEU A 67 7.53 -6.83 -15.71
C LEU A 67 8.47 -5.87 -16.46
N ALA A 68 8.21 -4.56 -16.48
CA ALA A 68 8.97 -3.64 -17.33
C ALA A 68 10.47 -3.59 -16.99
N ARG A 69 11.29 -3.75 -18.02
CA ARG A 69 12.73 -3.62 -17.95
C ARG A 69 13.23 -2.76 -19.14
N PRO A 70 13.75 -1.55 -18.93
CA PRO A 70 14.05 -0.91 -17.63
C PRO A 70 12.78 -0.59 -16.83
N ALA A 71 12.94 -0.32 -15.53
CA ALA A 71 11.85 0.00 -14.62
C ALA A 71 10.98 1.16 -15.13
N LYS A 72 9.67 0.98 -15.11
CA LYS A 72 8.68 1.94 -15.59
C LYS A 72 7.67 2.23 -14.48
N LEU A 73 7.36 3.51 -14.27
CA LEU A 73 6.30 3.92 -13.35
C LEU A 73 4.92 3.77 -14.02
N VAL A 74 3.96 3.33 -13.23
CA VAL A 74 2.54 3.19 -13.60
C VAL A 74 1.64 3.74 -12.48
N PRO A 75 0.40 4.14 -12.80
CA PRO A 75 -0.58 4.55 -11.80
C PRO A 75 -0.89 3.43 -10.80
N LYS A 76 -0.92 3.77 -9.50
CA LYS A 76 -1.41 2.86 -8.45
C LYS A 76 -2.77 3.34 -7.93
N THR A 77 -2.80 4.42 -7.16
CA THR A 77 -4.05 5.04 -6.71
C THR A 77 -4.50 6.21 -7.58
N THR A 78 -3.69 6.60 -8.55
CA THR A 78 -3.98 7.69 -9.48
C THR A 78 -4.73 7.23 -10.72
N ASP A 79 -5.57 8.11 -11.26
CA ASP A 79 -6.30 7.91 -12.52
C ASP A 79 -5.45 8.43 -13.71
N GLY A 80 -4.30 7.79 -13.92
CA GLY A 80 -3.29 8.19 -14.90
C GLY A 80 -1.98 8.67 -14.28
N MET A 81 -1.02 9.00 -15.14
CA MET A 81 0.24 9.63 -14.72
C MET A 81 -0.01 11.11 -14.38
N PRO A 82 0.79 11.71 -13.47
CA PRO A 82 0.67 13.13 -13.15
C PRO A 82 0.78 14.02 -14.37
N GLU A 83 -0.08 15.04 -14.46
CA GLU A 83 0.06 16.12 -15.43
C GLU A 83 1.17 17.06 -14.97
N VAL A 84 2.15 17.29 -15.84
CA VAL A 84 3.33 18.09 -15.50
C VAL A 84 3.26 19.43 -16.23
N SER A 85 3.41 20.51 -15.49
CA SER A 85 3.39 21.89 -16.01
C SER A 85 4.48 22.74 -15.36
N ASP A 86 4.49 24.05 -15.67
CA ASP A 86 5.44 25.03 -15.13
C ASP A 86 6.91 24.56 -15.31
N GLY A 87 7.20 24.05 -16.52
CA GLY A 87 8.54 23.58 -16.89
C GLY A 87 9.05 22.40 -16.06
N GLY A 88 8.17 21.57 -15.51
CA GLY A 88 8.53 20.39 -14.70
C GLY A 88 8.52 20.64 -13.19
N ARG A 89 7.94 21.76 -12.73
CA ARG A 89 7.84 22.08 -11.30
C ARG A 89 6.48 21.79 -10.70
N THR A 90 5.42 21.74 -11.49
CA THR A 90 4.06 21.52 -11.00
C THR A 90 3.55 20.17 -11.47
N TYR A 91 3.08 19.35 -10.53
CA TYR A 91 2.49 18.04 -10.76
C TYR A 91 1.05 18.07 -10.29
N LEU A 92 0.11 17.89 -11.21
CA LEU A 92 -1.32 17.71 -10.91
C LEU A 92 -1.66 16.23 -10.98
N ILE A 93 -2.30 15.72 -9.95
CA ILE A 93 -2.52 14.29 -9.73
C ILE A 93 -3.98 14.07 -9.43
N HIS A 94 -4.63 13.21 -10.22
CA HIS A 94 -6.01 12.80 -10.01
C HIS A 94 -6.06 11.41 -9.40
N LEU A 95 -6.80 11.25 -8.30
CA LEU A 95 -6.99 9.97 -7.64
C LEU A 95 -8.15 9.19 -8.26
N LYS A 96 -8.02 7.87 -8.33
CA LYS A 96 -9.14 6.98 -8.56
C LYS A 96 -10.16 7.10 -7.42
N ARG A 97 -11.43 7.05 -7.74
CA ARG A 97 -12.53 7.00 -6.75
C ARG A 97 -12.75 5.57 -6.28
N GLY A 98 -13.39 5.41 -5.10
CA GLY A 98 -13.77 4.11 -4.60
C GLY A 98 -12.62 3.26 -4.04
N ILE A 99 -11.50 3.88 -3.70
CA ILE A 99 -10.42 3.24 -2.95
C ILE A 99 -10.69 3.46 -1.46
N TYR A 100 -10.65 2.39 -0.66
CA TYR A 100 -11.00 2.46 0.76
C TYR A 100 -9.89 1.92 1.64
N PHE A 101 -9.73 2.52 2.80
CA PHE A 101 -8.89 1.97 3.86
C PHE A 101 -9.43 0.65 4.39
N ALA A 102 -8.54 -0.20 4.89
CA ALA A 102 -8.92 -1.38 5.66
C ALA A 102 -9.82 -0.98 6.85
N PRO A 103 -10.75 -1.85 7.29
CA PRO A 103 -11.60 -1.54 8.43
C PRO A 103 -10.77 -1.31 9.69
N ASP A 104 -11.10 -0.25 10.43
CA ASP A 104 -10.45 0.06 11.72
C ASP A 104 -11.45 0.73 12.68
N PRO A 105 -11.36 0.50 13.99
CA PRO A 105 -12.20 1.16 14.99
C PRO A 105 -12.14 2.69 14.96
N ALA A 106 -11.01 3.30 14.55
CA ALA A 106 -10.87 4.74 14.40
C ALA A 106 -11.90 5.34 13.43
N PHE A 107 -12.40 4.55 12.48
CA PHE A 107 -13.44 4.98 11.52
C PHE A 107 -14.86 4.81 12.05
N LYS A 108 -15.06 4.33 13.29
CA LYS A 108 -16.38 4.20 13.95
C LYS A 108 -17.40 3.42 13.11
N GLY A 109 -16.94 2.39 12.39
CA GLY A 109 -17.77 1.55 11.53
C GLY A 109 -18.04 2.11 10.13
N ALA A 110 -17.54 3.31 9.80
CA ALA A 110 -17.67 3.87 8.46
C ALA A 110 -16.64 3.25 7.50
N LYS A 111 -17.02 3.06 6.24
CA LYS A 111 -16.10 2.72 5.17
C LYS A 111 -15.37 3.98 4.72
N ARG A 112 -14.09 4.13 5.12
CA ARG A 112 -13.31 5.35 4.91
C ARG A 112 -12.64 5.35 3.53
N GLU A 113 -13.07 6.25 2.67
CA GLU A 113 -12.52 6.41 1.32
C GLU A 113 -11.22 7.21 1.33
N LEU A 114 -10.25 6.81 0.51
CA LEU A 114 -9.02 7.54 0.25
C LEU A 114 -9.31 8.86 -0.45
N VAL A 115 -8.73 9.94 0.06
CA VAL A 115 -8.87 11.29 -0.50
C VAL A 115 -7.49 11.96 -0.66
N ALA A 116 -7.42 13.04 -1.44
CA ALA A 116 -6.18 13.76 -1.71
C ALA A 116 -5.51 14.28 -0.43
N GLU A 117 -6.30 14.69 0.57
CA GLU A 117 -5.77 15.19 1.85
C GLU A 117 -5.01 14.10 2.63
N ASP A 118 -5.29 12.79 2.44
CA ASP A 118 -4.56 11.73 3.10
C ASP A 118 -3.09 11.68 2.63
N TYR A 119 -2.84 11.97 1.36
CA TYR A 119 -1.48 12.12 0.86
C TYR A 119 -0.81 13.39 1.36
N VAL A 120 -1.53 14.53 1.38
CA VAL A 120 -1.02 15.79 1.98
C VAL A 120 -0.61 15.52 3.43
N TYR A 121 -1.47 14.88 4.21
CA TYR A 121 -1.18 14.52 5.59
C TYR A 121 0.02 13.58 5.69
N THR A 122 0.09 12.55 4.84
CA THR A 122 1.25 11.63 4.79
C THR A 122 2.56 12.41 4.61
N PHE A 123 2.65 13.25 3.59
CA PHE A 123 3.87 14.03 3.32
C PHE A 123 4.21 15.00 4.46
N LYS A 124 3.21 15.64 5.08
CA LYS A 124 3.41 16.50 6.27
C LYS A 124 4.05 15.73 7.41
N ARG A 125 3.72 14.45 7.61
CA ARG A 125 4.31 13.61 8.65
C ARG A 125 5.81 13.41 8.48
N PHE A 126 6.32 13.34 7.24
CA PHE A 126 7.76 13.25 6.97
C PHE A 126 8.50 14.56 7.26
N ALA A 127 7.82 15.68 7.17
CA ALA A 127 8.36 17.01 7.49
C ALA A 127 8.28 17.38 8.98
N ASP A 128 7.47 16.65 9.76
CA ASP A 128 7.37 16.87 11.21
C ASP A 128 8.63 16.38 11.93
N PRO A 129 9.42 17.29 12.57
CA PRO A 129 10.65 16.92 13.26
C PRO A 129 10.45 15.91 14.39
N LYS A 130 9.26 15.83 14.99
CA LYS A 130 8.94 14.86 16.05
C LYS A 130 9.00 13.42 15.56
N ASN A 131 8.66 13.19 14.31
CA ASN A 131 8.67 11.83 13.73
C ASN A 131 10.09 11.33 13.45
N ARG A 132 11.08 12.21 13.34
CA ARG A 132 12.49 11.86 13.07
C ARG A 132 12.63 10.90 11.91
N SER A 133 11.85 11.15 10.84
CA SER A 133 11.80 10.22 9.71
C SER A 133 13.17 10.03 9.06
N PRO A 134 13.59 8.77 8.84
CA PRO A 134 14.81 8.48 8.10
C PRO A 134 14.72 8.87 6.61
N TYR A 135 13.51 9.13 6.11
CA TYR A 135 13.24 9.49 4.71
C TYR A 135 12.87 10.97 4.49
N ALA A 136 12.97 11.83 5.53
CA ALA A 136 12.69 13.26 5.41
C ALA A 136 13.50 13.93 4.27
N PHE A 137 14.73 13.46 4.02
CA PHE A 137 15.62 13.97 2.97
C PHE A 137 15.01 13.83 1.55
N MET A 138 14.07 12.90 1.34
CA MET A 138 13.45 12.70 0.03
C MET A 138 12.52 13.84 -0.39
N ILE A 139 12.06 14.65 0.56
CA ILE A 139 11.16 15.78 0.29
C ILE A 139 11.74 17.13 0.74
N GLN A 140 12.77 17.10 1.57
CA GLN A 140 13.43 18.30 2.07
C GLN A 140 14.07 19.09 0.91
N GLY A 141 13.87 20.40 0.88
CA GLY A 141 14.34 21.30 -0.17
C GLY A 141 13.62 21.13 -1.52
N ARG A 142 12.63 20.24 -1.63
CA ARG A 142 11.98 19.91 -2.89
C ARG A 142 10.60 20.50 -3.06
N VAL A 143 9.79 20.53 -1.99
CA VAL A 143 8.38 20.97 -1.99
C VAL A 143 8.29 22.40 -1.47
N GLU A 144 7.66 23.31 -2.23
CA GLU A 144 7.53 24.73 -1.89
C GLU A 144 6.80 24.93 -0.56
N GLY A 145 7.42 25.65 0.39
CA GLY A 145 6.85 25.97 1.69
C GLY A 145 6.95 24.88 2.75
N LEU A 146 7.46 23.68 2.40
CA LEU A 146 7.54 22.56 3.34
C LEU A 146 8.66 22.75 4.37
N ASP A 147 9.83 23.22 3.93
CA ASP A 147 10.96 23.45 4.83
C ASP A 147 10.67 24.57 5.81
N GLU A 148 9.95 25.62 5.40
CA GLU A 148 9.51 26.70 6.28
C GLU A 148 8.54 26.19 7.36
N ALA A 149 7.64 25.23 7.00
CA ALA A 149 6.76 24.59 7.97
C ALA A 149 7.57 23.75 8.97
N THR A 150 8.58 23.00 8.50
CA THR A 150 9.50 22.23 9.33
C THR A 150 10.26 23.14 10.31
N GLU A 151 10.83 24.27 9.83
CA GLU A 151 11.57 25.21 10.67
C GLU A 151 10.66 25.91 11.70
N ARG A 152 9.39 26.23 11.34
CA ARG A 152 8.41 26.70 12.31
C ARG A 152 8.18 25.66 13.41
N ALA A 153 7.99 24.39 13.03
CA ALA A 153 7.75 23.29 13.97
C ALA A 153 8.94 23.08 14.92
N LYS A 154 10.18 23.21 14.44
CA LYS A 154 11.39 23.16 15.29
C LYS A 154 11.40 24.29 16.33
N LYS A 155 10.97 25.51 15.96
CA LYS A 155 10.93 26.68 16.86
C LYS A 155 9.79 26.60 17.88
N THR A 156 8.61 26.11 17.45
CA THR A 156 7.41 26.06 18.31
C THR A 156 7.30 24.77 19.11
N GLY A 157 8.08 23.73 18.72
CA GLY A 157 7.97 22.39 19.27
C GLY A 157 6.75 21.60 18.76
N GLN A 158 6.01 22.13 17.78
CA GLN A 158 4.81 21.47 17.24
C GLN A 158 4.66 21.73 15.74
N PHE A 159 4.40 20.68 14.96
CA PHE A 159 4.07 20.79 13.55
C PHE A 159 2.57 21.09 13.39
N ASP A 160 2.25 22.10 12.60
CA ASP A 160 0.86 22.48 12.31
C ASP A 160 0.36 21.69 11.09
N TYR A 161 -0.37 20.62 11.35
CA TYR A 161 -0.95 19.77 10.30
C TYR A 161 -2.13 20.42 9.57
N ASP A 162 -2.73 21.47 10.12
CA ASP A 162 -3.86 22.18 9.51
C ASP A 162 -3.39 23.35 8.63
N ALA A 163 -2.14 23.80 8.79
CA ALA A 163 -1.57 24.84 7.95
C ALA A 163 -1.47 24.41 6.49
N VAL A 164 -1.88 25.31 5.59
CA VAL A 164 -1.71 25.12 4.14
C VAL A 164 -0.23 25.27 3.78
N ILE A 165 0.31 24.29 3.06
CA ILE A 165 1.64 24.31 2.48
C ILE A 165 1.49 24.56 0.98
N PRO A 166 1.96 25.71 0.43
CA PRO A 166 1.68 26.11 -0.96
C PRO A 166 2.11 25.08 -2.01
N GLY A 167 3.19 24.36 -1.72
CA GLY A 167 3.75 23.32 -2.58
C GLY A 167 3.03 21.97 -2.50
N MET A 168 2.02 21.80 -1.66
CA MET A 168 1.35 20.52 -1.46
C MET A 168 -0.09 20.74 -0.99
N VAL A 169 -1.04 20.68 -1.91
CA VAL A 169 -2.44 21.06 -1.67
C VAL A 169 -3.40 20.05 -2.28
N ALA A 170 -4.37 19.59 -1.50
CA ALA A 170 -5.57 18.97 -2.03
C ALA A 170 -6.48 20.07 -2.59
N LEU A 171 -6.66 20.11 -3.91
CA LEU A 171 -7.49 21.12 -4.60
C LEU A 171 -8.96 20.77 -4.45
N ASP A 172 -9.27 19.49 -4.41
CA ASP A 172 -10.57 18.92 -4.09
C ASP A 172 -10.38 17.51 -3.49
N LYS A 173 -11.47 16.78 -3.29
CA LYS A 173 -11.45 15.45 -2.69
C LYS A 173 -10.51 14.45 -3.38
N TYR A 174 -10.31 14.59 -4.69
CA TYR A 174 -9.57 13.63 -5.50
C TYR A 174 -8.44 14.25 -6.33
N THR A 175 -8.18 15.53 -6.16
CA THR A 175 -7.14 16.24 -6.92
C THR A 175 -6.08 16.79 -5.98
N LEU A 176 -4.84 16.33 -6.18
CA LEU A 176 -3.66 16.73 -5.43
C LEU A 176 -2.70 17.50 -6.34
N ARG A 177 -2.18 18.61 -5.88
CA ARG A 177 -1.13 19.36 -6.56
C ARG A 177 0.14 19.40 -5.74
N PHE A 178 1.27 19.02 -6.36
CA PHE A 178 2.60 19.36 -5.87
C PHE A 178 3.19 20.49 -6.69
N LYS A 179 3.88 21.41 -6.01
CA LYS A 179 4.71 22.45 -6.61
C LYS A 179 6.09 22.39 -6.00
N LEU A 180 7.09 22.21 -6.85
CA LEU A 180 8.47 22.01 -6.46
C LEU A 180 9.24 23.34 -6.47
N THR A 181 10.23 23.45 -5.61
CA THR A 181 11.14 24.61 -5.52
C THR A 181 11.98 24.77 -6.80
N LYS A 182 12.30 23.66 -7.46
CA LYS A 182 13.04 23.57 -8.72
C LYS A 182 12.56 22.41 -9.56
N VAL A 183 12.92 22.39 -10.84
CA VAL A 183 12.63 21.27 -11.75
C VAL A 183 13.27 19.99 -11.21
N ASP A 184 12.47 18.93 -11.12
CA ASP A 184 12.93 17.63 -10.65
C ASP A 184 12.18 16.49 -11.36
N TYR A 185 12.77 15.98 -12.43
CA TYR A 185 12.21 14.87 -13.21
C TYR A 185 12.21 13.52 -12.47
N LEU A 186 12.89 13.42 -11.31
CA LEU A 186 12.90 12.24 -10.47
C LEU A 186 11.80 12.27 -9.39
N PHE A 187 11.06 13.37 -9.25
CA PHE A 187 9.99 13.49 -8.27
C PHE A 187 8.91 12.39 -8.40
N PRO A 188 8.49 11.94 -9.60
CA PRO A 188 7.57 10.82 -9.72
C PRO A 188 8.04 9.52 -9.04
N TYR A 189 9.35 9.27 -8.97
CA TYR A 189 9.89 8.13 -8.23
C TYR A 189 9.71 8.28 -6.71
N THR A 190 9.70 9.50 -6.20
CA THR A 190 9.32 9.76 -4.78
C THR A 190 7.85 9.40 -4.56
N LEU A 191 6.96 9.71 -5.51
CA LEU A 191 5.54 9.37 -5.42
C LEU A 191 5.26 7.86 -5.50
N ALA A 192 6.21 7.08 -6.00
CA ALA A 192 6.15 5.62 -6.08
C ALA A 192 6.90 4.92 -4.94
N HIS A 193 7.62 5.66 -4.10
CA HIS A 193 8.39 5.04 -3.02
C HIS A 193 7.45 4.58 -1.91
N ALA A 194 7.56 3.32 -1.51
CA ALA A 194 6.63 2.62 -0.61
C ALA A 194 6.31 3.37 0.69
N VAL A 195 7.28 4.10 1.24
CA VAL A 195 7.09 4.85 2.50
C VAL A 195 6.08 6.01 2.38
N PHE A 196 5.79 6.50 1.16
CA PHE A 196 4.80 7.55 0.93
C PHE A 196 3.39 7.01 0.66
N GLY A 197 3.11 5.77 1.05
CA GLY A 197 1.75 5.24 1.05
C GLY A 197 0.82 6.05 1.97
N ALA A 198 -0.44 6.20 1.53
CA ALA A 198 -1.41 7.03 2.24
C ALA A 198 -1.73 6.50 3.63
N VAL A 199 -1.76 7.37 4.63
CA VAL A 199 -2.24 7.09 5.99
C VAL A 199 -3.44 7.97 6.33
N ALA A 200 -4.42 7.42 7.05
CA ALA A 200 -5.57 8.18 7.52
C ALA A 200 -5.22 8.92 8.82
N ARG A 201 -5.49 10.22 8.87
CA ARG A 201 -5.21 11.07 10.04
C ARG A 201 -5.90 10.55 11.31
N GLU A 202 -7.13 10.09 11.18
CA GLU A 202 -7.94 9.55 12.28
C GLU A 202 -7.28 8.34 12.95
N VAL A 203 -6.63 7.49 12.17
CA VAL A 203 -5.89 6.32 12.67
C VAL A 203 -4.64 6.76 13.43
N ILE A 204 -3.86 7.66 12.83
CA ILE A 204 -2.64 8.17 13.45
C ILE A 204 -2.93 8.87 14.78
N GLU A 205 -4.01 9.65 14.85
CA GLU A 205 -4.43 10.35 16.07
C GLU A 205 -4.99 9.39 17.11
N ALA A 206 -5.78 8.40 16.70
CA ALA A 206 -6.34 7.39 17.61
C ALA A 206 -5.26 6.53 18.29
N TYR A 207 -4.18 6.24 17.57
CA TYR A 207 -3.09 5.39 18.05
C TYR A 207 -1.76 6.14 18.22
N ALA A 208 -1.82 7.43 18.58
CA ALA A 208 -0.65 8.29 18.67
C ALA A 208 0.46 7.77 19.61
N SER A 209 0.12 6.95 20.61
CA SER A 209 1.08 6.31 21.53
C SER A 209 1.88 5.18 20.88
N ASP A 210 1.31 4.46 19.92
CA ASP A 210 1.98 3.36 19.21
C ASP A 210 1.46 3.19 17.78
N THR A 211 1.80 4.12 16.91
CA THR A 211 1.45 4.04 15.48
C THR A 211 2.10 2.87 14.75
N ASN A 212 3.21 2.33 15.29
CA ASN A 212 3.89 1.17 14.69
C ASN A 212 3.06 -0.11 14.74
N ALA A 213 2.19 -0.26 15.73
CA ALA A 213 1.36 -1.45 15.90
C ALA A 213 0.00 -1.36 15.16
N HIS A 214 -0.33 -0.21 14.61
CA HIS A 214 -1.63 0.06 13.98
C HIS A 214 -1.51 0.56 12.53
N PRO A 215 -0.88 -0.22 11.63
CA PRO A 215 -0.82 0.12 10.21
C PRO A 215 -2.18 -0.11 9.56
N VAL A 216 -2.83 0.95 9.09
CA VAL A 216 -4.10 0.90 8.38
C VAL A 216 -3.94 1.63 7.05
N GLY A 217 -3.98 0.88 5.95
CA GLY A 217 -3.78 1.39 4.60
C GLY A 217 -4.89 0.96 3.65
N THR A 218 -4.68 1.26 2.38
CA THR A 218 -5.60 0.93 1.28
C THR A 218 -5.14 -0.25 0.45
N GLY A 219 -4.03 -0.86 0.84
CA GLY A 219 -3.40 -1.97 0.14
C GLY A 219 -4.17 -3.29 0.24
N PRO A 220 -3.69 -4.32 -0.46
CA PRO A 220 -4.37 -5.61 -0.56
C PRO A 220 -4.44 -6.40 0.74
N TYR A 221 -3.62 -6.06 1.73
CA TYR A 221 -3.59 -6.74 3.02
C TYR A 221 -3.74 -5.77 4.18
N MET A 222 -4.15 -6.30 5.33
CA MET A 222 -4.20 -5.62 6.62
C MET A 222 -3.50 -6.45 7.69
N LEU A 223 -2.93 -5.78 8.70
CA LEU A 223 -2.29 -6.45 9.83
C LEU A 223 -3.35 -7.11 10.71
N LYS A 224 -3.21 -8.42 10.94
CA LYS A 224 -4.08 -9.20 11.82
C LYS A 224 -3.47 -9.48 13.17
N GLU A 225 -2.19 -9.83 13.17
CA GLU A 225 -1.44 -10.17 14.38
C GLU A 225 0.00 -9.70 14.24
N TRP A 226 0.53 -9.14 15.29
CA TRP A 226 1.94 -8.80 15.39
C TRP A 226 2.47 -9.17 16.77
N ARG A 227 3.40 -10.11 16.76
CA ARG A 227 4.26 -10.41 17.91
C ARG A 227 5.67 -9.99 17.52
N ARG A 228 6.09 -8.84 18.00
CA ARG A 228 7.36 -8.22 17.65
C ARG A 228 8.52 -9.21 17.69
N GLY A 229 9.28 -9.30 16.60
CA GLY A 229 10.43 -10.19 16.48
C GLY A 229 10.10 -11.68 16.49
N ALA A 230 8.85 -12.08 16.33
CA ALA A 230 8.42 -13.47 16.35
C ALA A 230 7.48 -13.83 15.21
N ARG A 231 6.37 -13.11 15.06
CA ARG A 231 5.33 -13.46 14.09
C ARG A 231 4.54 -12.25 13.62
N ILE A 232 4.30 -12.20 12.31
CA ILE A 232 3.39 -11.24 11.67
C ILE A 232 2.36 -12.05 10.88
N VAL A 233 1.09 -11.67 10.99
CA VAL A 233 0.01 -12.25 10.21
C VAL A 233 -0.72 -11.13 9.47
N LEU A 234 -0.80 -11.27 8.16
CA LEU A 234 -1.59 -10.41 7.30
C LEU A 234 -2.80 -11.18 6.79
N GLU A 235 -3.94 -10.52 6.72
CA GLU A 235 -5.15 -11.02 6.06
C GLU A 235 -5.52 -10.10 4.89
N ALA A 236 -6.17 -10.66 3.87
CA ALA A 236 -6.65 -9.87 2.75
C ALA A 236 -7.59 -8.76 3.25
N ASN A 237 -7.38 -7.53 2.77
CA ASN A 237 -8.21 -6.39 3.12
C ASN A 237 -9.60 -6.52 2.46
N PRO A 238 -10.69 -6.63 3.24
CA PRO A 238 -12.03 -6.81 2.69
C PRO A 238 -12.54 -5.58 1.94
N ASN A 239 -11.91 -4.43 2.11
CA ASN A 239 -12.22 -3.19 1.42
C ASN A 239 -11.32 -2.95 0.20
N TYR A 240 -10.39 -3.89 -0.10
CA TYR A 240 -9.51 -3.72 -1.26
C TYR A 240 -10.34 -3.67 -2.54
N ARG A 241 -9.94 -2.79 -3.45
CA ARG A 241 -10.60 -2.62 -4.75
C ARG A 241 -10.45 -3.87 -5.61
N GLU A 242 -11.38 -4.06 -6.52
CA GLU A 242 -11.24 -5.06 -7.57
C GLU A 242 -10.12 -4.62 -8.52
N GLU A 243 -8.95 -5.21 -8.33
CA GLU A 243 -7.77 -5.01 -9.18
C GLU A 243 -7.41 -6.34 -9.82
N VAL A 244 -7.13 -6.32 -11.11
CA VAL A 244 -6.71 -7.51 -11.85
C VAL A 244 -5.25 -7.38 -12.26
N TRP A 245 -4.55 -8.48 -12.28
CA TRP A 245 -3.20 -8.55 -12.79
C TRP A 245 -3.22 -8.44 -14.32
N ASP A 246 -2.72 -7.36 -14.89
CA ASP A 246 -2.72 -7.08 -16.34
C ASP A 246 -1.42 -6.40 -16.79
N PHE A 247 -0.28 -7.01 -16.44
CA PHE A 247 1.00 -6.54 -16.94
C PHE A 247 1.33 -7.18 -18.30
N GLN A 248 2.06 -6.45 -19.13
CA GLN A 248 2.46 -6.91 -20.45
C GLN A 248 3.83 -7.60 -20.38
N PRO A 249 4.04 -8.72 -21.09
CA PRO A 249 5.33 -9.39 -21.10
C PRO A 249 6.39 -8.53 -21.79
N THR A 250 7.62 -8.64 -21.34
CA THR A 250 8.79 -8.15 -22.06
C THR A 250 9.25 -9.20 -23.09
N GLU A 251 10.46 -9.03 -23.63
CA GLU A 251 11.08 -10.05 -24.50
C GLU A 251 11.59 -11.27 -23.74
N ASP A 252 11.65 -11.21 -22.40
CA ASP A 252 12.06 -12.33 -21.55
C ASP A 252 11.07 -13.51 -21.67
N PRO A 253 11.51 -14.71 -22.05
CA PRO A 253 10.64 -15.89 -22.14
C PRO A 253 9.90 -16.20 -20.84
N TRP A 254 10.51 -15.95 -19.67
CA TRP A 254 9.90 -16.18 -18.36
C TRP A 254 8.64 -15.31 -18.15
N ASP A 255 8.63 -14.10 -18.70
CA ASP A 255 7.47 -13.20 -18.58
C ASP A 255 6.22 -13.79 -19.25
N ARG A 256 6.38 -14.55 -20.32
CA ARG A 256 5.24 -15.21 -21.02
C ARG A 256 4.53 -16.21 -20.13
N ASP A 257 5.29 -16.99 -19.36
CA ASP A 257 4.72 -17.98 -18.45
C ASP A 257 3.99 -17.31 -17.28
N VAL A 258 4.57 -16.23 -16.74
CA VAL A 258 3.93 -15.43 -15.69
C VAL A 258 2.64 -14.79 -16.21
N VAL A 259 2.68 -14.16 -17.39
CA VAL A 259 1.48 -13.54 -18.00
C VAL A 259 0.42 -14.59 -18.26
N ALA A 260 0.77 -15.76 -18.85
CA ALA A 260 -0.18 -16.83 -19.08
C ALA A 260 -0.83 -17.33 -17.78
N ALA A 261 -0.06 -17.37 -16.69
CA ALA A 261 -0.54 -17.81 -15.38
C ALA A 261 -1.40 -16.77 -14.66
N MET A 262 -1.14 -15.47 -14.85
CA MET A 262 -1.67 -14.42 -13.98
C MET A 262 -2.64 -13.45 -14.66
N LYS A 263 -2.57 -13.26 -15.98
CA LYS A 263 -3.38 -12.26 -16.70
C LYS A 263 -4.87 -12.42 -16.43
N GLY A 264 -5.51 -11.32 -16.07
CA GLY A 264 -6.94 -11.27 -15.76
C GLY A 264 -7.35 -11.88 -14.42
N LYS A 265 -6.39 -12.37 -13.61
CA LYS A 265 -6.71 -12.84 -12.27
C LYS A 265 -6.82 -11.65 -11.30
N ALA A 266 -7.83 -11.70 -10.46
CA ALA A 266 -7.99 -10.72 -9.38
C ALA A 266 -6.83 -10.83 -8.38
N ILE A 267 -6.43 -9.71 -7.80
CA ILE A 267 -5.40 -9.63 -6.75
C ILE A 267 -5.97 -8.94 -5.50
N PRO A 268 -5.56 -9.40 -4.30
CA PRO A 268 -4.67 -10.53 -4.03
C PRO A 268 -5.36 -11.88 -4.23
N GLN A 269 -4.60 -12.95 -4.55
CA GLN A 269 -5.13 -14.31 -4.64
C GLN A 269 -4.99 -15.11 -3.34
N ILE A 270 -4.06 -14.70 -2.49
CA ILE A 270 -3.75 -15.34 -1.21
C ILE A 270 -4.52 -14.62 -0.13
N GLY A 271 -5.30 -15.36 0.66
CA GLY A 271 -6.13 -14.78 1.73
C GLY A 271 -5.36 -14.45 3.00
N ARG A 272 -4.23 -15.15 3.24
CA ARG A 272 -3.47 -15.00 4.48
C ARG A 272 -1.97 -15.15 4.24
N VAL A 273 -1.18 -14.27 4.85
CA VAL A 273 0.29 -14.37 4.86
C VAL A 273 0.75 -14.51 6.31
N GLU A 274 1.51 -15.55 6.59
CA GLU A 274 2.11 -15.80 7.89
C GLU A 274 3.63 -15.67 7.78
N ILE A 275 4.20 -14.74 8.54
CA ILE A 275 5.61 -14.44 8.54
C ILE A 275 6.17 -14.80 9.91
N SER A 276 7.13 -15.72 9.96
CA SER A 276 7.86 -16.07 11.16
C SER A 276 9.24 -15.41 11.15
N VAL A 277 9.69 -14.87 12.28
CA VAL A 277 11.07 -14.41 12.39
C VAL A 277 11.94 -15.60 12.78
N ILE A 278 12.82 -16.01 11.89
CA ILE A 278 13.77 -17.14 12.10
C ILE A 278 15.14 -16.67 11.66
N GLU A 279 15.95 -16.19 12.60
CA GLU A 279 17.24 -15.55 12.30
C GLU A 279 18.29 -16.53 11.79
N GLU A 280 18.29 -17.76 12.31
CA GLU A 280 19.28 -18.75 12.01
C GLU A 280 18.96 -19.45 10.66
N SER A 281 19.95 -19.46 9.73
CA SER A 281 19.75 -19.92 8.34
C SER A 281 19.46 -21.44 8.24
N GLN A 282 20.08 -22.25 9.10
CA GLN A 282 19.85 -23.69 9.13
C GLN A 282 18.43 -24.00 9.62
N SER A 283 17.93 -23.26 10.60
CA SER A 283 16.56 -23.39 11.10
C SER A 283 15.53 -23.06 10.02
N ARG A 284 15.75 -21.98 9.22
CA ARG A 284 14.89 -21.67 8.04
C ARG A 284 14.93 -22.79 7.01
N TRP A 285 16.12 -23.34 6.71
CA TRP A 285 16.27 -24.44 5.77
C TRP A 285 15.51 -25.69 6.24
N LEU A 286 15.61 -26.05 7.52
CA LEU A 286 14.89 -27.17 8.10
C LEU A 286 13.37 -26.95 8.10
N ALA A 287 12.91 -25.76 8.42
CA ALA A 287 11.48 -25.40 8.37
C ALA A 287 10.91 -25.53 6.93
N PHE A 288 11.67 -25.08 5.92
CA PHE A 288 11.29 -25.25 4.52
C PHE A 288 11.19 -26.74 4.13
N ASN A 289 12.19 -27.54 4.49
CA ASN A 289 12.18 -28.98 4.18
C ASN A 289 11.03 -29.73 4.89
N ARG A 290 10.59 -29.24 6.05
CA ARG A 290 9.41 -29.76 6.78
C ARG A 290 8.08 -29.23 6.24
N LYS A 291 8.10 -28.42 5.17
CA LYS A 291 6.90 -27.76 4.58
C LYS A 291 6.21 -26.81 5.55
N GLU A 292 6.95 -26.25 6.51
CA GLU A 292 6.48 -25.20 7.42
C GLU A 292 6.58 -23.81 6.76
N LEU A 293 7.41 -23.69 5.71
CA LEU A 293 7.53 -22.50 4.86
C LEU A 293 7.23 -22.89 3.39
N ASP A 294 6.60 -21.97 2.66
CA ASP A 294 6.26 -22.14 1.25
C ASP A 294 7.31 -21.52 0.32
N LEU A 295 8.09 -20.57 0.84
CA LEU A 295 9.14 -19.87 0.10
C LEU A 295 10.36 -19.68 0.99
N LEU A 296 11.56 -19.90 0.42
CA LEU A 296 12.83 -19.66 1.08
C LEU A 296 13.87 -19.17 0.07
N ALA A 297 14.52 -18.05 0.37
CA ALA A 297 15.79 -17.72 -0.28
C ALA A 297 16.86 -18.69 0.23
N VAL A 298 17.41 -19.53 -0.66
CA VAL A 298 18.39 -20.56 -0.28
C VAL A 298 19.64 -19.90 0.32
N PRO A 299 20.00 -20.17 1.56
CA PRO A 299 21.20 -19.61 2.16
C PRO A 299 22.46 -20.06 1.41
N ALA A 300 23.42 -19.14 1.22
CA ALA A 300 24.64 -19.39 0.45
C ALA A 300 25.42 -20.63 0.92
N THR A 301 25.32 -20.97 2.19
CA THR A 301 25.95 -22.17 2.79
C THR A 301 25.34 -23.47 2.27
N PHE A 302 24.17 -23.47 1.66
CA PHE A 302 23.49 -24.65 1.10
C PHE A 302 23.47 -24.66 -0.45
N VAL A 303 24.04 -23.66 -1.11
CA VAL A 303 24.24 -23.63 -2.56
C VAL A 303 25.52 -24.41 -2.87
N ARG A 304 25.41 -25.49 -3.61
CA ARG A 304 26.56 -26.30 -4.09
C ARG A 304 26.86 -25.98 -5.55
#